data_1fda6e08974807db0e9dcbe43be0069a
#
_entry.id   1fda6e08974807db0e9dcbe43be0069a
#
_cell.length_a   1.000
_cell.length_b   1.000
_cell.length_c   1.000
_cell.angle_alpha   90.00
_cell.angle_beta   90.00
_cell.angle_gamma   90.00
#
_symmetry.space_group_name_H-M   'P 1'
#
loop_
_entity.id
_entity.type
_entity.pdbx_description
1 polymer ?
#
loop_
_entity_poly.entity_id
_entity_poly.type
_entity_poly.pdbx_seq_one_letter_code
_entity_poly.pdbx_strand_id
1 'polypeptide(L)'
;MTTSDQRPATVVLGAGLAGARLAARLGGAALLIGEEAYAPYNRVLLTEVLAGRYGPEVIALPEPAPERYLRTRAVRIDRAERVVLCEDGSRVAYESLVLATGANPVLPPLRGLFEPGARDLPGGVHAFRTMADCLALSEAARPESRAVVVGGGLLGVCAARALADRGVRVVLAQQGDRLMERQLDPDASELVRRHLTALGVEVHTECRVRGVRQSDGAVRSVELADGYVLGTDLTVLACGVRPRTGLALAAGLDVRRGIVVDDGLRTSDPHVYAIGDCAEHAGAAPCLAAPALDQADALAAALTAPESARPYAGTRSLTRL
;
A
#
# COMPACT_ATOMS: atom_id res chain seq x y z
N MET A 1 -1.03 -16.15 -36.99
CA MET A 1 0.37 -16.34 -36.55
C MET A 1 0.30 -16.80 -35.12
N THR A 2 0.60 -18.05 -34.90
CA THR A 2 0.52 -18.77 -33.62
C THR A 2 1.58 -18.22 -32.68
N THR A 3 1.14 -17.46 -31.67
CA THR A 3 1.98 -17.11 -30.52
C THR A 3 2.32 -18.40 -29.79
N SER A 4 3.61 -18.67 -29.67
CA SER A 4 4.23 -19.75 -28.93
C SER A 4 3.48 -20.08 -27.64
N ASP A 5 3.03 -21.32 -27.53
CA ASP A 5 2.28 -21.94 -26.43
C ASP A 5 3.18 -22.20 -25.20
N GLN A 6 4.18 -21.36 -24.96
CA GLN A 6 5.03 -21.45 -23.79
C GLN A 6 4.41 -20.65 -22.64
N ARG A 7 3.83 -21.39 -21.67
CA ARG A 7 3.44 -20.81 -20.38
C ARG A 7 4.65 -20.09 -19.79
N PRO A 8 4.51 -18.83 -19.34
CA PRO A 8 5.60 -18.19 -18.62
C PRO A 8 5.91 -19.01 -17.36
N ALA A 9 7.18 -19.24 -17.09
CA ALA A 9 7.60 -20.05 -15.94
C ALA A 9 7.05 -19.45 -14.63
N THR A 10 7.03 -18.12 -14.53
CA THR A 10 6.48 -17.43 -13.35
C THR A 10 5.59 -16.25 -13.76
N VAL A 11 4.39 -16.19 -13.17
CA VAL A 11 3.48 -15.04 -13.27
C VAL A 11 3.44 -14.33 -11.93
N VAL A 12 3.65 -13.00 -11.91
CA VAL A 12 3.66 -12.17 -10.70
C VAL A 12 2.50 -11.20 -10.75
N LEU A 13 1.58 -11.28 -9.78
CA LEU A 13 0.43 -10.38 -9.66
C LEU A 13 0.74 -9.23 -8.70
N GLY A 14 0.87 -8.04 -9.23
CA GLY A 14 1.16 -6.80 -8.51
C GLY A 14 2.54 -6.23 -8.85
N ALA A 15 2.55 -5.04 -9.45
CA ALA A 15 3.74 -4.31 -9.87
C ALA A 15 4.28 -3.35 -8.78
N GLY A 16 3.95 -3.61 -7.51
CA GLY A 16 4.53 -2.88 -6.38
C GLY A 16 5.98 -3.30 -6.08
N LEU A 17 6.55 -2.79 -4.99
CA LEU A 17 7.96 -2.96 -4.62
C LEU A 17 8.42 -4.43 -4.62
N ALA A 18 7.63 -5.35 -4.03
CA ALA A 18 7.96 -6.77 -3.97
C ALA A 18 7.89 -7.43 -5.34
N GLY A 19 6.79 -7.22 -6.09
CA GLY A 19 6.60 -7.84 -7.41
C GLY A 19 7.60 -7.34 -8.45
N ALA A 20 7.86 -6.04 -8.50
CA ALA A 20 8.88 -5.47 -9.38
C ALA A 20 10.29 -5.98 -9.05
N ARG A 21 10.62 -6.09 -7.74
CA ARG A 21 11.90 -6.67 -7.28
C ARG A 21 12.05 -8.12 -7.73
N LEU A 22 11.01 -8.93 -7.51
CA LEU A 22 11.01 -10.33 -7.91
C LEU A 22 11.15 -10.48 -9.43
N ALA A 23 10.36 -9.73 -10.21
CA ALA A 23 10.42 -9.76 -11.67
C ALA A 23 11.82 -9.37 -12.18
N ALA A 24 12.45 -8.36 -11.60
CA ALA A 24 13.81 -7.96 -11.93
C ALA A 24 14.84 -9.05 -11.61
N ARG A 25 14.67 -9.80 -10.52
CA ARG A 25 15.55 -10.92 -10.14
C ARG A 25 15.41 -12.15 -11.03
N LEU A 26 14.18 -12.41 -11.47
CA LEU A 26 13.88 -13.53 -12.38
C LEU A 26 14.19 -13.21 -13.84
N GLY A 27 14.44 -11.95 -14.17
CA GLY A 27 14.74 -11.51 -15.52
C GLY A 27 13.63 -11.86 -16.50
N GLY A 28 13.98 -12.33 -17.69
CA GLY A 28 13.01 -12.69 -18.74
C GLY A 28 12.10 -13.90 -18.46
N ALA A 29 12.27 -14.60 -17.32
CA ALA A 29 11.45 -15.75 -16.95
C ALA A 29 10.11 -15.35 -16.28
N ALA A 30 9.96 -14.09 -15.85
CA ALA A 30 8.77 -13.59 -15.18
C ALA A 30 7.88 -12.76 -16.12
N LEU A 31 6.56 -12.97 -15.99
CA LEU A 31 5.53 -12.06 -16.52
C LEU A 31 4.88 -11.32 -15.36
N LEU A 32 4.98 -10.00 -15.36
CA LEU A 32 4.40 -9.13 -14.36
C LEU A 32 3.01 -8.66 -14.80
N ILE A 33 2.03 -8.66 -13.88
CA ILE A 33 0.69 -8.12 -14.10
C ILE A 33 0.44 -7.03 -13.06
N GLY A 34 0.12 -5.81 -13.49
CA GLY A 34 -0.12 -4.67 -12.62
C GLY A 34 -1.32 -3.84 -13.05
N GLU A 35 -2.14 -3.42 -12.07
CA GLU A 35 -3.38 -2.68 -12.32
C GLU A 35 -3.21 -1.16 -12.39
N GLU A 36 -2.12 -0.61 -11.81
CA GLU A 36 -1.88 0.82 -11.79
C GLU A 36 -1.41 1.32 -13.17
N ALA A 37 -1.90 2.49 -13.58
CA ALA A 37 -1.54 3.11 -14.86
C ALA A 37 -0.09 3.64 -14.90
N TYR A 38 0.57 3.66 -13.76
CA TYR A 38 1.95 4.16 -13.60
C TYR A 38 2.97 3.03 -13.77
N ALA A 39 4.19 3.39 -14.18
CA ALA A 39 5.33 2.49 -14.07
C ALA A 39 5.48 1.97 -12.63
N PRO A 40 6.04 0.78 -12.40
CA PRO A 40 6.38 0.34 -11.04
C PRO A 40 7.18 1.43 -10.31
N TYR A 41 6.89 1.68 -9.05
CA TYR A 41 7.53 2.76 -8.28
C TYR A 41 7.78 2.37 -6.83
N ASN A 42 8.73 3.07 -6.19
CA ASN A 42 9.02 2.93 -4.78
C ASN A 42 7.97 3.70 -3.94
N ARG A 43 6.96 2.98 -3.48
CA ARG A 43 5.84 3.53 -2.70
C ARG A 43 6.27 4.20 -1.39
N VAL A 44 7.43 3.83 -0.83
CA VAL A 44 7.96 4.46 0.39
C VAL A 44 8.26 5.95 0.17
N LEU A 45 8.57 6.34 -1.07
CA LEU A 45 8.93 7.71 -1.43
C LEU A 45 7.73 8.57 -1.87
N LEU A 46 6.49 8.07 -1.79
CA LEU A 46 5.30 8.86 -2.12
C LEU A 46 5.18 10.13 -1.25
N THR A 47 5.68 10.10 -0.02
CA THR A 47 5.68 11.29 0.85
C THR A 47 6.66 12.36 0.37
N GLU A 48 7.74 11.98 -0.29
CA GLU A 48 8.70 12.92 -0.90
C GLU A 48 8.13 13.53 -2.19
N VAL A 49 7.31 12.74 -2.92
CA VAL A 49 6.55 13.27 -4.07
C VAL A 49 5.47 14.24 -3.58
N LEU A 50 4.72 13.89 -2.52
CA LEU A 50 3.73 14.78 -1.91
C LEU A 50 4.35 16.09 -1.42
N ALA A 51 5.55 16.03 -0.82
CA ALA A 51 6.28 17.19 -0.38
C ALA A 51 6.83 18.07 -1.55
N GLY A 52 6.73 17.58 -2.80
CA GLY A 52 7.26 18.28 -3.98
C GLY A 52 8.78 18.21 -4.11
N ARG A 53 9.46 17.33 -3.34
CA ARG A 53 10.92 17.17 -3.39
C ARG A 53 11.36 16.31 -4.57
N TYR A 54 10.52 15.34 -4.96
CA TYR A 54 10.75 14.44 -6.09
C TYR A 54 9.58 14.49 -7.05
N GLY A 55 9.86 14.41 -8.35
CA GLY A 55 8.84 14.07 -9.34
C GLY A 55 8.51 12.58 -9.30
N PRO A 56 7.33 12.18 -9.79
CA PRO A 56 6.93 10.77 -9.85
C PRO A 56 7.91 9.86 -10.58
N GLU A 57 8.60 10.40 -11.58
CA GLU A 57 9.61 9.70 -12.40
C GLU A 57 10.87 9.35 -11.61
N VAL A 58 11.23 10.14 -10.58
CA VAL A 58 12.43 9.90 -9.74
C VAL A 58 12.27 8.65 -8.89
N ILE A 59 11.05 8.33 -8.48
CA ILE A 59 10.75 7.18 -7.65
C ILE A 59 10.38 5.93 -8.44
N ALA A 60 10.40 6.02 -9.79
CA ALA A 60 10.13 4.88 -10.65
C ALA A 60 11.16 3.77 -10.45
N LEU A 61 10.70 2.53 -10.51
CA LEU A 61 11.53 1.34 -10.53
C LEU A 61 11.76 0.90 -11.98
N PRO A 62 12.83 0.12 -12.25
CA PRO A 62 13.04 -0.44 -13.57
C PRO A 62 11.79 -1.19 -14.05
N GLU A 63 11.31 -0.84 -15.23
CA GLU A 63 10.16 -1.46 -15.85
C GLU A 63 10.61 -2.71 -16.63
N PRO A 64 9.89 -3.84 -16.53
CA PRO A 64 10.15 -4.97 -17.39
C PRO A 64 9.95 -4.62 -18.87
N ALA A 65 10.52 -5.43 -19.76
CA ALA A 65 10.26 -5.31 -21.20
C ALA A 65 8.73 -5.38 -21.48
N PRO A 66 8.21 -4.64 -22.48
CA PRO A 66 6.77 -4.54 -22.72
C PRO A 66 6.06 -5.90 -22.85
N GLU A 67 6.71 -6.89 -23.46
CA GLU A 67 6.19 -8.25 -23.60
C GLU A 67 6.18 -9.05 -22.29
N ARG A 68 6.76 -8.52 -21.23
CA ARG A 68 6.83 -9.11 -19.88
C ARG A 68 6.03 -8.31 -18.84
N TYR A 69 5.27 -7.32 -19.26
CA TYR A 69 4.44 -6.53 -18.37
C TYR A 69 3.04 -6.31 -18.95
N LEU A 70 2.03 -6.91 -18.33
CA LEU A 70 0.63 -6.68 -18.65
C LEU A 70 0.05 -5.62 -17.70
N ARG A 71 -0.40 -4.51 -18.26
CA ARG A 71 -1.07 -3.43 -17.51
C ARG A 71 -2.56 -3.69 -17.45
N THR A 72 -2.96 -4.60 -16.59
CA THR A 72 -4.35 -5.02 -16.38
C THR A 72 -4.53 -5.51 -14.96
N ARG A 73 -5.78 -5.67 -14.54
CA ARG A 73 -6.14 -6.19 -13.23
C ARG A 73 -6.48 -7.68 -13.30
N ALA A 74 -5.81 -8.50 -12.48
CA ALA A 74 -6.22 -9.87 -12.27
C ALA A 74 -7.54 -9.92 -11.48
N VAL A 75 -8.56 -10.59 -12.02
CA VAL A 75 -9.90 -10.67 -11.42
C VAL A 75 -10.24 -12.04 -10.88
N ARG A 76 -9.60 -13.09 -11.37
CA ARG A 76 -9.82 -14.47 -10.93
C ARG A 76 -8.57 -15.33 -11.15
N ILE A 77 -8.34 -16.26 -10.24
CA ILE A 77 -7.34 -17.32 -10.37
C ILE A 77 -8.10 -18.66 -10.48
N ASP A 78 -7.86 -19.38 -11.57
CA ASP A 78 -8.29 -20.75 -11.74
C ASP A 78 -7.10 -21.69 -11.44
N ARG A 79 -7.11 -22.27 -10.23
CA ARG A 79 -6.02 -23.12 -9.74
C ARG A 79 -5.97 -24.48 -10.46
N ALA A 80 -7.12 -25.01 -10.87
CA ALA A 80 -7.18 -26.30 -11.55
C ALA A 80 -6.55 -26.22 -12.94
N GLU A 81 -6.88 -25.16 -13.69
CA GLU A 81 -6.34 -24.89 -15.02
C GLU A 81 -4.98 -24.18 -14.98
N ARG A 82 -4.57 -23.66 -13.80
CA ARG A 82 -3.40 -22.80 -13.62
C ARG A 82 -3.44 -21.58 -14.54
N VAL A 83 -4.53 -20.84 -14.49
CA VAL A 83 -4.77 -19.66 -15.32
C VAL A 83 -5.18 -18.48 -14.46
N VAL A 84 -4.62 -17.31 -14.73
CA VAL A 84 -5.09 -16.02 -14.24
C VAL A 84 -6.00 -15.41 -15.30
N LEU A 85 -7.19 -14.96 -14.88
CA LEU A 85 -8.13 -14.19 -15.70
C LEU A 85 -7.98 -12.71 -15.36
N CYS A 86 -7.85 -11.88 -16.38
CA CYS A 86 -7.72 -10.44 -16.23
C CYS A 86 -8.99 -9.70 -16.67
N GLU A 87 -9.12 -8.46 -16.24
CA GLU A 87 -10.29 -7.61 -16.48
C GLU A 87 -10.48 -7.27 -17.97
N ASP A 88 -9.38 -7.20 -18.72
CA ASP A 88 -9.38 -7.00 -20.19
C ASP A 88 -9.76 -8.27 -20.98
N GLY A 89 -10.11 -9.36 -20.29
CA GLY A 89 -10.45 -10.65 -20.88
C GLY A 89 -9.24 -11.55 -21.17
N SER A 90 -8.01 -11.09 -20.95
CA SER A 90 -6.83 -11.92 -21.16
C SER A 90 -6.77 -13.10 -20.15
N ARG A 91 -6.22 -14.21 -20.62
CA ARG A 91 -6.03 -15.46 -19.87
C ARG A 91 -4.56 -15.82 -19.86
N VAL A 92 -3.94 -15.80 -18.69
CA VAL A 92 -2.52 -16.03 -18.53
C VAL A 92 -2.29 -17.35 -17.80
N ALA A 93 -1.77 -18.35 -18.50
CA ALA A 93 -1.38 -19.62 -17.89
C ALA A 93 -0.06 -19.46 -17.14
N TYR A 94 0.15 -20.22 -16.06
CA TYR A 94 1.36 -20.17 -15.24
C TYR A 94 1.85 -21.59 -14.86
N GLU A 95 3.14 -21.70 -14.63
CA GLU A 95 3.73 -22.84 -13.91
C GLU A 95 3.82 -22.51 -12.41
N SER A 96 4.29 -21.31 -12.09
CA SER A 96 4.32 -20.73 -10.75
C SER A 96 3.60 -19.37 -10.74
N LEU A 97 2.74 -19.15 -9.75
CA LEU A 97 2.03 -17.89 -9.55
C LEU A 97 2.50 -17.23 -8.26
N VAL A 98 2.84 -15.94 -8.31
CA VAL A 98 3.23 -15.17 -7.15
C VAL A 98 2.26 -14.03 -6.90
N LEU A 99 1.61 -14.04 -5.74
CA LEU A 99 0.73 -12.98 -5.29
C LEU A 99 1.55 -11.91 -4.59
N ALA A 100 1.70 -10.75 -5.23
CA ALA A 100 2.35 -9.55 -4.69
C ALA A 100 1.35 -8.37 -4.67
N THR A 101 0.09 -8.68 -4.35
CA THR A 101 -1.06 -7.78 -4.47
C THR A 101 -1.05 -6.61 -3.48
N GLY A 102 -0.14 -6.63 -2.50
CA GLY A 102 0.06 -5.54 -1.58
C GLY A 102 -1.04 -5.39 -0.52
N ALA A 103 -1.36 -4.16 -0.15
CA ALA A 103 -2.36 -3.85 0.87
C ALA A 103 -3.21 -2.64 0.45
N ASN A 104 -4.46 -2.61 0.92
CA ASN A 104 -5.37 -1.48 0.79
C ASN A 104 -5.27 -0.55 2.00
N PRO A 105 -5.52 0.76 1.85
CA PRO A 105 -5.69 1.65 2.99
C PRO A 105 -6.90 1.22 3.83
N VAL A 106 -6.80 1.39 5.13
CA VAL A 106 -7.95 1.23 6.03
C VAL A 106 -8.76 2.51 5.99
N LEU A 107 -10.00 2.40 5.53
CA LEU A 107 -11.00 3.47 5.64
C LEU A 107 -11.74 3.27 6.95
N PRO A 108 -11.58 4.17 7.94
CA PRO A 108 -12.25 4.06 9.23
C PRO A 108 -13.77 4.26 9.05
N PRO A 109 -14.60 3.67 9.92
CA PRO A 109 -16.06 3.80 9.86
C PRO A 109 -16.50 5.17 10.38
N LEU A 110 -16.23 6.24 9.62
CA LEU A 110 -16.62 7.60 9.95
C LEU A 110 -18.03 7.88 9.46
N ARG A 111 -18.83 8.54 10.30
CA ARG A 111 -20.15 9.01 9.88
C ARG A 111 -20.00 10.00 8.74
N GLY A 112 -20.83 9.87 7.72
CA GLY A 112 -20.82 10.78 6.58
C GLY A 112 -19.60 10.63 5.65
N LEU A 113 -18.77 9.57 5.81
CA LEU A 113 -17.67 9.31 4.87
C LEU A 113 -18.20 8.89 3.49
N PHE A 114 -19.26 8.12 3.46
CA PHE A 114 -19.92 7.72 2.23
C PHE A 114 -21.40 8.16 2.26
N GLU A 115 -21.87 8.71 1.16
CA GLU A 115 -23.30 8.87 0.94
C GLU A 115 -23.95 7.51 0.67
N PRO A 116 -25.26 7.35 0.93
CA PRO A 116 -25.97 6.12 0.64
C PRO A 116 -25.79 5.70 -0.84
N GLY A 117 -25.20 4.53 -1.08
CA GLY A 117 -24.92 4.01 -2.42
C GLY A 117 -23.63 4.49 -3.07
N ALA A 118 -22.92 5.46 -2.50
CA ALA A 118 -21.61 5.90 -2.99
C ALA A 118 -20.49 4.88 -2.64
N ARG A 119 -19.57 4.69 -3.56
CA ARG A 119 -18.37 3.84 -3.41
C ARG A 119 -17.09 4.65 -3.35
N ASP A 120 -17.12 5.86 -3.88
CA ASP A 120 -15.98 6.75 -3.94
C ASP A 120 -15.95 7.67 -2.72
N LEU A 121 -14.74 8.08 -2.32
CA LEU A 121 -14.55 9.08 -1.28
C LEU A 121 -15.07 10.44 -1.77
N PRO A 122 -15.64 11.26 -0.86
CA PRO A 122 -16.08 12.59 -1.23
C PRO A 122 -14.90 13.49 -1.60
N GLY A 123 -15.18 14.55 -2.36
CA GLY A 123 -14.18 15.55 -2.71
C GLY A 123 -13.44 16.07 -1.49
N GLY A 124 -12.12 16.20 -1.59
CA GLY A 124 -11.26 16.64 -0.48
C GLY A 124 -10.97 15.56 0.58
N VAL A 125 -11.53 14.35 0.48
CA VAL A 125 -11.13 13.22 1.33
C VAL A 125 -10.22 12.28 0.54
N HIS A 126 -9.03 12.02 1.04
CA HIS A 126 -8.00 11.24 0.38
C HIS A 126 -7.54 10.08 1.26
N ALA A 127 -7.51 8.87 0.72
CA ALA A 127 -6.60 7.85 1.19
C ALA A 127 -5.20 8.20 0.66
N PHE A 128 -4.14 7.74 1.33
CA PHE A 128 -2.77 8.01 0.87
C PHE A 128 -2.01 6.70 0.74
N ARG A 129 -2.12 6.07 -0.43
CA ARG A 129 -1.53 4.75 -0.66
C ARG A 129 -0.94 4.56 -2.05
N THR A 130 -1.58 5.10 -3.09
CA THR A 130 -1.18 4.94 -4.49
C THR A 130 -0.57 6.21 -5.05
N MET A 131 0.07 6.12 -6.24
CA MET A 131 0.53 7.30 -6.97
C MET A 131 -0.64 8.21 -7.32
N ALA A 132 -1.77 7.64 -7.74
CA ALA A 132 -2.98 8.42 -8.01
C ALA A 132 -3.46 9.20 -6.77
N ASP A 133 -3.50 8.55 -5.59
CA ASP A 133 -3.83 9.24 -4.34
C ASP A 133 -2.86 10.39 -4.06
N CYS A 134 -1.56 10.13 -4.25
CA CYS A 134 -0.50 11.12 -4.01
C CYS A 134 -0.66 12.35 -4.91
N LEU A 135 -0.89 12.14 -6.20
CA LEU A 135 -1.04 13.22 -7.17
C LEU A 135 -2.33 14.02 -6.94
N ALA A 136 -3.46 13.33 -6.69
CA ALA A 136 -4.73 13.98 -6.37
C ALA A 136 -4.62 14.83 -5.07
N LEU A 137 -4.00 14.28 -4.03
CA LEU A 137 -3.73 15.02 -2.80
C LEU A 137 -2.77 16.19 -3.02
N SER A 138 -1.74 16.00 -3.84
CA SER A 138 -0.77 17.05 -4.20
C SER A 138 -1.43 18.21 -4.94
N GLU A 139 -2.34 17.93 -5.85
CA GLU A 139 -3.11 18.94 -6.59
C GLU A 139 -4.07 19.72 -5.66
N ALA A 140 -4.72 19.01 -4.73
CA ALA A 140 -5.64 19.60 -3.78
C ALA A 140 -4.95 20.41 -2.68
N ALA A 141 -3.71 20.06 -2.29
CA ALA A 141 -2.92 20.70 -1.24
C ALA A 141 -2.37 22.06 -1.69
N ARG A 142 -3.09 23.12 -1.41
CA ARG A 142 -2.70 24.52 -1.72
C ARG A 142 -2.17 25.20 -0.46
N PRO A 143 -1.24 26.16 -0.58
CA PRO A 143 -0.84 27.00 0.55
C PRO A 143 -2.05 27.60 1.25
N GLU A 144 -1.99 27.68 2.58
CA GLU A 144 -3.05 28.18 3.47
C GLU A 144 -4.35 27.34 3.53
N SER A 145 -4.51 26.30 2.70
CA SER A 145 -5.60 25.33 2.86
C SER A 145 -5.49 24.61 4.21
N ARG A 146 -6.61 24.15 4.73
CA ARG A 146 -6.67 23.43 6.02
C ARG A 146 -6.80 21.93 5.75
N ALA A 147 -5.94 21.14 6.36
CA ALA A 147 -5.98 19.70 6.26
C ALA A 147 -6.10 19.04 7.64
N VAL A 148 -6.96 18.03 7.74
CA VAL A 148 -6.99 17.12 8.89
C VAL A 148 -6.43 15.77 8.46
N VAL A 149 -5.32 15.38 9.08
CA VAL A 149 -4.72 14.03 8.91
C VAL A 149 -5.24 13.13 10.03
N VAL A 150 -5.94 12.07 9.66
CA VAL A 150 -6.53 11.10 10.59
C VAL A 150 -5.61 9.90 10.73
N GLY A 151 -4.98 9.77 11.90
CA GLY A 151 -4.03 8.71 12.24
C GLY A 151 -2.59 9.19 12.32
N GLY A 152 -1.97 9.03 13.49
CA GLY A 152 -0.59 9.42 13.83
C GLY A 152 0.43 8.28 13.71
N GLY A 153 0.17 7.28 12.86
CA GLY A 153 1.15 6.28 12.49
C GLY A 153 2.18 6.81 11.49
N LEU A 154 3.14 5.97 11.05
CA LEU A 154 4.23 6.35 10.14
C LEU A 154 3.73 7.16 8.94
N LEU A 155 2.72 6.66 8.23
CA LEU A 155 2.22 7.33 7.02
C LEU A 155 1.56 8.68 7.33
N GLY A 156 0.80 8.77 8.43
CA GLY A 156 0.15 10.02 8.85
C GLY A 156 1.15 11.09 9.27
N VAL A 157 2.17 10.72 10.03
CA VAL A 157 3.29 11.61 10.41
C VAL A 157 3.99 12.14 9.17
N CYS A 158 4.35 11.25 8.23
CA CYS A 158 5.02 11.64 6.99
C CYS A 158 4.12 12.52 6.10
N ALA A 159 2.82 12.21 6.00
CA ALA A 159 1.86 13.01 5.22
C ALA A 159 1.65 14.39 5.84
N ALA A 160 1.52 14.48 7.17
CA ALA A 160 1.38 15.76 7.88
C ALA A 160 2.61 16.65 7.65
N ARG A 161 3.81 16.09 7.76
CA ARG A 161 5.07 16.81 7.45
C ARG A 161 5.06 17.31 6.01
N ALA A 162 4.78 16.43 5.05
CA ALA A 162 4.80 16.77 3.63
C ALA A 162 3.80 17.88 3.26
N LEU A 163 2.63 17.88 3.88
CA LEU A 163 1.63 18.91 3.69
C LEU A 163 2.05 20.25 4.33
N ALA A 164 2.63 20.20 5.55
CA ALA A 164 3.16 21.40 6.21
C ALA A 164 4.31 22.04 5.42
N ASP A 165 5.22 21.23 4.85
CA ASP A 165 6.30 21.70 3.96
C ASP A 165 5.75 22.45 2.72
N ARG A 166 4.50 22.22 2.34
CA ARG A 166 3.80 22.91 1.24
C ARG A 166 2.99 24.13 1.68
N GLY A 167 3.07 24.52 2.95
CA GLY A 167 2.34 25.65 3.50
C GLY A 167 0.85 25.35 3.81
N VAL A 168 0.45 24.09 3.87
CA VAL A 168 -0.89 23.68 4.32
C VAL A 168 -0.97 23.78 5.85
N ARG A 169 -2.07 24.28 6.38
CA ARG A 169 -2.35 24.29 7.83
C ARG A 169 -2.84 22.92 8.24
N VAL A 170 -2.01 22.17 8.95
CA VAL A 170 -2.27 20.75 9.23
C VAL A 170 -2.64 20.54 10.68
N VAL A 171 -3.76 19.83 10.91
CA VAL A 171 -4.13 19.21 12.18
C VAL A 171 -3.94 17.70 12.04
N LEU A 172 -3.14 17.10 12.92
CA LEU A 172 -2.93 15.65 12.99
C LEU A 172 -3.71 15.09 14.19
N ALA A 173 -4.74 14.31 13.93
CA ALA A 173 -5.58 13.66 14.95
C ALA A 173 -5.18 12.19 15.12
N GLN A 174 -4.67 11.82 16.29
CA GLN A 174 -4.27 10.47 16.68
C GLN A 174 -5.17 9.95 17.81
N GLN A 175 -5.77 8.77 17.60
CA GLN A 175 -6.64 8.16 18.62
C GLN A 175 -5.88 7.63 19.84
N GLY A 176 -4.64 7.15 19.65
CA GLY A 176 -3.77 6.69 20.74
C GLY A 176 -3.14 7.83 21.52
N ASP A 177 -2.46 7.50 22.59
CA ASP A 177 -1.79 8.41 23.52
C ASP A 177 -0.56 9.11 22.92
N ARG A 178 0.04 8.53 21.87
CA ARG A 178 1.26 9.03 21.23
C ARG A 178 1.34 8.72 19.75
N LEU A 179 2.22 9.42 19.05
CA LEU A 179 2.52 9.17 17.63
C LEU A 179 3.36 7.89 17.48
N MET A 180 3.11 7.17 16.40
CA MET A 180 3.89 5.98 16.00
C MET A 180 4.09 4.95 17.13
N GLU A 181 3.09 4.74 17.96
CA GLU A 181 3.10 3.90 19.16
C GLU A 181 3.58 2.45 18.92
N ARG A 182 3.50 1.96 17.69
CA ARG A 182 3.96 0.63 17.30
C ARG A 182 5.45 0.56 16.97
N GLN A 183 6.09 1.69 16.67
CA GLN A 183 7.47 1.76 16.19
C GLN A 183 8.39 2.49 17.16
N LEU A 184 7.86 3.40 17.96
CA LEU A 184 8.63 4.30 18.81
C LEU A 184 8.28 4.09 20.30
N ASP A 185 9.29 4.25 21.14
CA ASP A 185 9.08 4.42 22.57
C ASP A 185 8.51 5.83 22.88
N PRO A 186 8.08 6.11 24.12
CA PRO A 186 7.49 7.38 24.49
C PRO A 186 8.40 8.59 24.20
N ASP A 187 9.70 8.47 24.49
CA ASP A 187 10.65 9.60 24.34
C ASP A 187 10.88 9.92 22.87
N ALA A 188 11.07 8.91 22.02
CA ALA A 188 11.19 9.08 20.57
C ALA A 188 9.90 9.62 19.95
N SER A 189 8.74 9.15 20.43
CA SER A 189 7.43 9.67 19.99
C SER A 189 7.27 11.16 20.32
N GLU A 190 7.72 11.58 21.49
CA GLU A 190 7.67 12.99 21.91
C GLU A 190 8.60 13.86 21.06
N LEU A 191 9.78 13.36 20.66
CA LEU A 191 10.66 14.07 19.73
C LEU A 191 9.99 14.29 18.36
N VAL A 192 9.29 13.27 17.84
CA VAL A 192 8.52 13.39 16.60
C VAL A 192 7.40 14.43 16.75
N ARG A 193 6.67 14.40 17.84
CA ARG A 193 5.60 15.37 18.14
C ARG A 193 6.15 16.81 18.15
N ARG A 194 7.25 17.05 18.86
CA ARG A 194 7.92 18.36 18.91
C ARG A 194 8.39 18.82 17.55
N HIS A 195 8.96 17.92 16.76
CA HIS A 195 9.40 18.25 15.40
C HIS A 195 8.23 18.68 14.51
N LEU A 196 7.12 17.93 14.52
CA LEU A 196 5.91 18.31 13.76
C LEU A 196 5.34 19.65 14.22
N THR A 197 5.30 19.89 15.54
CA THR A 197 4.82 21.17 16.10
C THR A 197 5.72 22.34 15.69
N ALA A 198 7.04 22.14 15.63
CA ALA A 198 8.00 23.14 15.13
C ALA A 198 7.80 23.46 13.64
N LEU A 199 7.26 22.52 12.86
CA LEU A 199 6.86 22.72 11.45
C LEU A 199 5.47 23.36 11.30
N GLY A 200 4.80 23.70 12.40
CA GLY A 200 3.47 24.30 12.39
C GLY A 200 2.31 23.30 12.33
N VAL A 201 2.57 22.01 12.51
CA VAL A 201 1.50 20.99 12.60
C VAL A 201 0.89 21.03 14.01
N GLU A 202 -0.42 21.17 14.08
CA GLU A 202 -1.18 21.01 15.31
C GLU A 202 -1.42 19.52 15.57
N VAL A 203 -0.86 18.98 16.66
CA VAL A 203 -0.90 17.53 16.98
C VAL A 203 -1.82 17.29 18.17
N HIS A 204 -2.88 16.51 17.95
CA HIS A 204 -3.79 16.03 18.98
C HIS A 204 -3.69 14.51 19.14
N THR A 205 -3.22 14.07 20.30
CA THR A 205 -3.29 12.67 20.75
C THR A 205 -4.56 12.45 21.57
N GLU A 206 -4.92 11.17 21.80
CA GLU A 206 -6.19 10.78 22.46
C GLU A 206 -7.42 11.40 21.78
N CYS A 207 -7.27 11.73 20.50
CA CYS A 207 -8.24 12.45 19.69
C CYS A 207 -8.82 11.53 18.61
N ARG A 208 -10.06 11.11 18.81
CA ARG A 208 -10.75 10.24 17.88
C ARG A 208 -11.64 11.05 16.93
N VAL A 209 -11.41 10.89 15.63
CA VAL A 209 -12.33 11.36 14.61
C VAL A 209 -13.54 10.43 14.54
N ARG A 210 -14.75 10.99 14.55
CA ARG A 210 -16.01 10.26 14.56
C ARG A 210 -16.75 10.35 13.24
N GLY A 211 -16.55 11.46 12.50
CA GLY A 211 -17.26 11.65 11.24
C GLY A 211 -16.70 12.78 10.40
N VAL A 212 -17.19 12.86 9.18
CA VAL A 212 -16.96 13.97 8.25
C VAL A 212 -18.30 14.58 7.88
N ARG A 213 -18.33 15.90 7.70
CA ARG A 213 -19.49 16.62 7.18
C ARG A 213 -19.17 17.10 5.77
N GLN A 214 -20.08 16.82 4.87
CA GLN A 214 -19.98 17.16 3.46
C GLN A 214 -21.03 18.22 3.10
N SER A 215 -20.72 19.01 2.09
CA SER A 215 -21.67 19.83 1.34
C SER A 215 -21.25 19.82 -0.12
N ASP A 216 -22.21 19.62 -1.00
CA ASP A 216 -22.00 19.59 -2.46
C ASP A 216 -20.95 18.53 -2.89
N GLY A 217 -20.98 17.35 -2.24
CA GLY A 217 -20.08 16.24 -2.53
C GLY A 217 -18.63 16.44 -2.07
N ALA A 218 -18.34 17.50 -1.29
CA ALA A 218 -17.00 17.78 -0.78
C ALA A 218 -16.98 17.92 0.75
N VAL A 219 -15.86 17.52 1.39
CA VAL A 219 -15.66 17.68 2.82
C VAL A 219 -15.63 19.17 3.20
N ARG A 220 -16.25 19.49 4.33
CA ARG A 220 -16.25 20.85 4.93
C ARG A 220 -15.72 20.86 6.35
N SER A 221 -15.88 19.76 7.05
CA SER A 221 -15.37 19.64 8.42
C SER A 221 -15.25 18.18 8.84
N VAL A 222 -14.43 17.96 9.85
CA VAL A 222 -14.27 16.70 10.58
C VAL A 222 -14.85 16.87 11.98
N GLU A 223 -15.63 15.89 12.44
CA GLU A 223 -16.22 15.83 13.77
C GLU A 223 -15.41 14.89 14.67
N LEU A 224 -15.00 15.39 15.83
CA LEU A 224 -14.31 14.61 16.86
C LEU A 224 -15.29 13.91 17.79
N ALA A 225 -14.82 12.94 18.57
CA ALA A 225 -15.65 12.14 19.46
C ALA A 225 -16.28 12.93 20.59
N ASP A 226 -15.64 14.01 21.04
CA ASP A 226 -16.12 14.97 22.05
C ASP A 226 -17.16 15.96 21.49
N GLY A 227 -17.43 15.92 20.18
CA GLY A 227 -18.35 16.80 19.48
C GLY A 227 -17.73 18.06 18.89
N TYR A 228 -16.41 18.27 19.09
CA TYR A 228 -15.72 19.39 18.47
C TYR A 228 -15.68 19.24 16.95
N VAL A 229 -15.81 20.33 16.22
CA VAL A 229 -15.87 20.36 14.75
C VAL A 229 -14.72 21.18 14.19
N LEU A 230 -13.86 20.52 13.46
CA LEU A 230 -12.72 21.12 12.76
C LEU A 230 -13.12 21.43 11.32
N GLY A 231 -13.17 22.70 10.93
CA GLY A 231 -13.33 23.09 9.53
C GLY A 231 -12.10 22.69 8.72
N THR A 232 -12.32 22.02 7.57
CA THR A 232 -11.22 21.53 6.74
C THR A 232 -11.57 21.59 5.26
N ASP A 233 -10.56 21.76 4.43
CA ASP A 233 -10.64 21.71 2.98
C ASP A 233 -10.20 20.32 2.48
N LEU A 234 -9.33 19.65 3.27
CA LEU A 234 -8.77 18.33 2.97
C LEU A 234 -8.83 17.42 4.20
N THR A 235 -9.12 16.15 3.98
CA THR A 235 -9.00 15.10 5.01
C THR A 235 -8.16 13.96 4.47
N VAL A 236 -7.06 13.62 5.14
CA VAL A 236 -6.19 12.51 4.77
C VAL A 236 -6.41 11.34 5.72
N LEU A 237 -6.86 10.20 5.18
CA LEU A 237 -7.09 9.00 5.96
C LEU A 237 -5.82 8.13 6.00
N ALA A 238 -5.09 8.18 7.11
CA ALA A 238 -3.84 7.46 7.35
C ALA A 238 -3.96 6.42 8.49
N CYS A 239 -5.10 5.69 8.52
CA CYS A 239 -5.49 4.78 9.60
C CYS A 239 -4.84 3.37 9.50
N GLY A 240 -3.76 3.24 8.75
CA GLY A 240 -3.07 1.99 8.51
C GLY A 240 -3.51 1.30 7.21
N VAL A 241 -3.04 0.05 7.05
CA VAL A 241 -3.29 -0.75 5.85
C VAL A 241 -3.78 -2.15 6.21
N ARG A 242 -4.49 -2.78 5.29
CA ARG A 242 -4.93 -4.17 5.38
C ARG A 242 -4.42 -4.94 4.17
N PRO A 243 -3.77 -6.10 4.36
CA PRO A 243 -3.38 -6.99 3.27
C PRO A 243 -4.49 -7.23 2.26
N ARG A 244 -4.16 -7.18 0.97
CA ARG A 244 -5.11 -7.41 -0.13
C ARG A 244 -5.19 -8.91 -0.42
N THR A 245 -6.15 -9.58 0.21
CA THR A 245 -6.30 -11.05 0.19
C THR A 245 -7.48 -11.54 -0.63
N GLY A 246 -8.35 -10.65 -1.13
CA GLY A 246 -9.62 -11.03 -1.75
C GLY A 246 -9.48 -12.01 -2.92
N LEU A 247 -8.46 -11.82 -3.78
CA LEU A 247 -8.20 -12.71 -4.91
C LEU A 247 -7.77 -14.11 -4.45
N ALA A 248 -6.90 -14.18 -3.42
CA ALA A 248 -6.45 -15.43 -2.83
C ALA A 248 -7.60 -16.18 -2.14
N LEU A 249 -8.42 -15.48 -1.36
CA LEU A 249 -9.59 -16.03 -0.69
C LEU A 249 -10.60 -16.59 -1.72
N ALA A 250 -10.89 -15.83 -2.78
CA ALA A 250 -11.78 -16.27 -3.85
C ALA A 250 -11.23 -17.49 -4.62
N ALA A 251 -9.93 -17.66 -4.64
CA ALA A 251 -9.26 -18.83 -5.21
C ALA A 251 -9.18 -20.03 -4.23
N GLY A 252 -9.69 -19.91 -2.99
CA GLY A 252 -9.68 -20.95 -1.98
C GLY A 252 -8.30 -21.20 -1.36
N LEU A 253 -7.43 -20.17 -1.30
CA LEU A 253 -6.16 -20.22 -0.57
C LEU A 253 -6.37 -19.85 0.90
N ASP A 254 -5.50 -20.35 1.77
CA ASP A 254 -5.55 -20.05 3.20
C ASP A 254 -5.22 -18.58 3.47
N VAL A 255 -6.16 -17.89 4.13
CA VAL A 255 -6.09 -16.49 4.47
C VAL A 255 -6.45 -16.28 5.94
N ARG A 256 -5.66 -15.45 6.64
CA ARG A 256 -5.96 -14.92 7.98
C ARG A 256 -5.92 -13.39 7.94
N ARG A 257 -4.91 -12.76 8.53
CA ARG A 257 -4.65 -11.32 8.34
C ARG A 257 -4.09 -11.04 6.95
N GLY A 258 -3.24 -11.94 6.45
CA GLY A 258 -2.67 -11.99 5.13
C GLY A 258 -2.88 -13.34 4.47
N ILE A 259 -2.30 -13.56 3.31
CA ILE A 259 -2.24 -14.85 2.62
C ILE A 259 -1.20 -15.69 3.36
N VAL A 260 -1.62 -16.81 3.95
CA VAL A 260 -0.74 -17.64 4.78
C VAL A 260 0.33 -18.31 3.90
N VAL A 261 1.59 -18.17 4.30
CA VAL A 261 2.72 -18.80 3.60
C VAL A 261 3.65 -19.52 4.57
N ASP A 262 4.32 -20.56 4.05
CA ASP A 262 5.41 -21.28 4.73
C ASP A 262 6.76 -20.52 4.62
N ASP A 263 7.82 -21.12 5.14
CA ASP A 263 9.19 -20.58 5.07
C ASP A 263 9.75 -20.52 3.64
N GLY A 264 9.13 -21.25 2.69
CA GLY A 264 9.40 -21.17 1.26
C GLY A 264 8.55 -20.09 0.54
N LEU A 265 7.77 -19.30 1.30
CA LEU A 265 6.81 -18.31 0.80
C LEU A 265 5.69 -18.92 -0.06
N ARG A 266 5.45 -20.23 0.10
CA ARG A 266 4.43 -21.00 -0.60
C ARG A 266 3.11 -20.94 0.18
N THR A 267 2.00 -20.80 -0.53
CA THR A 267 0.66 -20.84 0.03
C THR A 267 0.18 -22.28 0.27
N SER A 268 -1.09 -22.47 0.60
CA SER A 268 -1.73 -23.79 0.65
C SER A 268 -1.79 -24.53 -0.72
N ASP A 269 -1.38 -23.85 -1.80
CA ASP A 269 -1.23 -24.44 -3.14
C ASP A 269 0.26 -24.50 -3.50
N PRO A 270 0.80 -25.67 -3.91
CA PRO A 270 2.22 -25.83 -4.20
C PRO A 270 2.74 -25.01 -5.39
N HIS A 271 1.85 -24.51 -6.24
CA HIS A 271 2.19 -23.69 -7.41
C HIS A 271 1.95 -22.20 -7.18
N VAL A 272 1.46 -21.82 -5.98
CA VAL A 272 1.11 -20.43 -5.66
C VAL A 272 1.90 -19.94 -4.45
N TYR A 273 2.55 -18.82 -4.62
CA TYR A 273 3.35 -18.13 -3.60
C TYR A 273 2.73 -16.78 -3.26
N ALA A 274 3.10 -16.21 -2.11
CA ALA A 274 2.75 -14.83 -1.78
C ALA A 274 3.92 -14.10 -1.13
N ILE A 275 4.10 -12.82 -1.48
CA ILE A 275 5.17 -11.94 -0.98
C ILE A 275 4.67 -10.51 -0.74
N GLY A 276 5.40 -9.78 0.07
CA GLY A 276 5.11 -8.38 0.39
C GLY A 276 3.92 -8.21 1.32
N ASP A 277 3.26 -7.04 1.25
CA ASP A 277 2.24 -6.65 2.20
C ASP A 277 1.01 -7.58 2.24
N CYS A 278 0.76 -8.39 1.21
CA CYS A 278 -0.34 -9.33 1.19
C CYS A 278 -0.03 -10.66 1.90
N ALA A 279 1.25 -10.99 2.10
CA ALA A 279 1.68 -12.26 2.70
C ALA A 279 1.66 -12.22 4.24
N GLU A 280 1.29 -13.36 4.84
CA GLU A 280 1.38 -13.61 6.27
C GLU A 280 2.33 -14.79 6.51
N HIS A 281 3.53 -14.51 7.01
CA HIS A 281 4.53 -15.50 7.38
C HIS A 281 4.63 -15.61 8.90
N ALA A 282 4.63 -16.81 9.42
CA ALA A 282 4.73 -17.09 10.86
C ALA A 282 3.75 -16.25 11.74
N GLY A 283 2.53 -16.01 11.25
CA GLY A 283 1.49 -15.22 11.92
C GLY A 283 1.68 -13.71 11.84
N ALA A 284 2.66 -13.21 11.09
CA ALA A 284 2.94 -11.78 10.93
C ALA A 284 2.75 -11.30 9.49
N ALA A 285 2.05 -10.17 9.32
CA ALA A 285 1.94 -9.42 8.07
C ALA A 285 2.38 -7.97 8.33
N PRO A 286 3.69 -7.69 8.30
CA PRO A 286 4.24 -6.40 8.77
C PRO A 286 3.90 -5.22 7.88
N CYS A 287 3.60 -5.41 6.60
CA CYS A 287 3.29 -4.37 5.61
C CYS A 287 4.40 -3.28 5.56
N LEU A 288 5.65 -3.71 5.47
CA LEU A 288 6.84 -2.87 5.44
C LEU A 288 7.73 -3.23 4.24
N ALA A 289 8.52 -2.27 3.77
CA ALA A 289 9.36 -2.42 2.57
C ALA A 289 10.48 -3.46 2.74
N ALA A 290 11.18 -3.48 3.89
CA ALA A 290 12.28 -4.41 4.09
C ALA A 290 11.84 -5.88 4.02
N PRO A 291 10.81 -6.34 4.79
CA PRO A 291 10.27 -7.69 4.61
C PRO A 291 9.83 -8.00 3.17
N ALA A 292 9.22 -7.04 2.49
CA ALA A 292 8.76 -7.24 1.11
C ALA A 292 9.91 -7.49 0.13
N LEU A 293 11.03 -6.79 0.30
CA LEU A 293 12.24 -6.97 -0.51
C LEU A 293 12.97 -8.28 -0.18
N ASP A 294 13.11 -8.59 1.10
CA ASP A 294 13.77 -9.83 1.54
C ASP A 294 12.98 -11.07 1.09
N GLN A 295 11.64 -11.03 1.16
CA GLN A 295 10.78 -12.09 0.64
C GLN A 295 10.94 -12.23 -0.88
N ALA A 296 11.01 -11.12 -1.62
CA ALA A 296 11.21 -11.17 -3.06
C ALA A 296 12.57 -11.78 -3.43
N ASP A 297 13.64 -11.42 -2.71
CA ASP A 297 14.97 -11.97 -2.94
C ASP A 297 15.06 -13.47 -2.55
N ALA A 298 14.46 -13.85 -1.42
CA ALA A 298 14.41 -15.26 -0.99
C ALA A 298 13.62 -16.12 -1.98
N LEU A 299 12.46 -15.66 -2.44
CA LEU A 299 11.65 -16.38 -3.42
C LEU A 299 12.35 -16.46 -4.78
N ALA A 300 13.02 -15.40 -5.23
CA ALA A 300 13.81 -15.43 -6.46
C ALA A 300 14.88 -16.53 -6.40
N ALA A 301 15.63 -16.62 -5.29
CA ALA A 301 16.62 -17.67 -5.09
C ALA A 301 15.98 -19.08 -5.11
N ALA A 302 14.81 -19.25 -4.44
CA ALA A 302 14.11 -20.52 -4.40
C ALA A 302 13.60 -20.98 -5.78
N LEU A 303 13.17 -20.05 -6.63
CA LEU A 303 12.67 -20.34 -7.98
C LEU A 303 13.80 -20.57 -9.01
N THR A 304 14.99 -19.97 -8.80
CA THR A 304 16.11 -20.10 -9.75
C THR A 304 17.14 -21.16 -9.37
N ALA A 305 17.34 -21.40 -8.08
CA ALA A 305 18.34 -22.32 -7.56
C ALA A 305 17.84 -23.04 -6.28
N PRO A 306 16.80 -23.88 -6.40
CA PRO A 306 16.10 -24.46 -5.25
C PRO A 306 17.00 -25.27 -4.30
N GLU A 307 18.04 -25.93 -4.83
CA GLU A 307 18.97 -26.74 -4.02
C GLU A 307 19.87 -25.91 -3.09
N SER A 308 20.09 -24.64 -3.41
CA SER A 308 20.94 -23.71 -2.64
C SER A 308 20.16 -22.64 -1.90
N ALA A 309 18.85 -22.54 -2.13
CA ALA A 309 18.00 -21.52 -1.54
C ALA A 309 17.83 -21.75 -0.02
N ARG A 310 17.93 -20.65 0.73
CA ARG A 310 17.65 -20.67 2.16
C ARG A 310 16.19 -20.31 2.40
N PRO A 311 15.51 -21.00 3.32
CA PRO A 311 14.17 -20.60 3.77
C PRO A 311 14.15 -19.15 4.26
N TYR A 312 13.02 -18.47 4.07
CA TYR A 312 12.80 -17.13 4.62
C TYR A 312 12.55 -17.22 6.12
N ALA A 313 13.46 -16.68 6.93
CA ALA A 313 13.41 -16.76 8.39
C ALA A 313 12.80 -15.51 9.06
N GLY A 314 12.13 -14.65 8.28
CA GLY A 314 11.65 -13.35 8.73
C GLY A 314 12.68 -12.24 8.57
N THR A 315 12.23 -11.00 8.68
CA THR A 315 13.05 -9.79 8.53
C THR A 315 12.98 -8.96 9.80
N ARG A 316 14.13 -8.47 10.27
CA ARG A 316 14.16 -7.43 11.32
C ARG A 316 13.62 -6.13 10.71
N SER A 317 12.48 -5.68 11.19
CA SER A 317 11.88 -4.43 10.72
C SER A 317 12.62 -3.23 11.29
N LEU A 318 13.14 -2.37 10.40
CA LEU A 318 13.63 -1.04 10.73
C LEU A 318 12.72 -0.04 10.06
N THR A 319 12.18 0.91 10.83
CA THR A 319 11.38 2.01 10.31
C THR A 319 12.27 3.24 10.19
N ARG A 320 12.30 3.86 8.99
CA ARG A 320 12.93 5.16 8.77
C ARG A 320 11.84 6.22 8.67
N LEU A 321 12.07 7.33 9.32
CA LEU A 321 11.26 8.55 9.28
C LEU A 321 11.82 9.56 8.29
#